data_4d2e121f3702fbda9bfbece586564671
#
_entry.id   4d2e121f3702fbda9bfbece586564671
#
_cell.length_a   1.000
_cell.length_b   1.000
_cell.length_c   1.000
_cell.angle_alpha   90.00
_cell.angle_beta   90.00
_cell.angle_gamma   90.00
#
_symmetry.space_group_name_H-M   'P 1'
#
loop_
_entity.id
_entity.type
_entity.pdbx_description
1 polymer ?
#
loop_
_entity_poly.entity_id
_entity_poly.type
_entity_poly.pdbx_seq_one_letter_code
_entity_poly.pdbx_strand_id
1 'polypeptide(L)'
;NVKCDHRKDQGRGVSEVKIFFYDFQNNVNYTFPIDAALEGITTTYNLDITKKLIFFVPGYKSHINKGHEELIRQTFSEVPNVYLIIVDHSIYTTGNGGRTKSYERAVSFAYYIGKALGEFLAGLKRYGFPSKQIHCVGHSLGSQILGYAGVVYFNKTSEKVARITGIDPAGPCFSNALIDEQIRSGVADYVEVYHCNAGGLGTTAVLADTDFFMNTKGRTQPHCSGSFLPGYGEFDIAKCSHKACVRYWASTVQHRMWYLAWACNSYENFRDGKCAGNQVTIAGYWNPGNATGVFYASTEGYGV
;
A
#
# COMPACT_ATOMS: atom_id res chain seq x y z
N ASN A 1 3.90 22.79 11.85
CA ASN A 1 2.59 22.28 11.40
C ASN A 1 2.66 22.02 9.90
N VAL A 2 2.22 20.85 9.46
CA VAL A 2 2.05 20.50 8.04
C VAL A 2 0.74 21.15 7.57
N LYS A 3 0.80 21.91 6.48
CA LYS A 3 -0.39 22.50 5.85
C LYS A 3 -0.96 21.50 4.86
N CYS A 4 -2.05 20.83 5.23
CA CYS A 4 -2.70 19.82 4.40
C CYS A 4 -3.56 20.50 3.32
N ASP A 5 -3.28 20.16 2.07
CA ASP A 5 -3.98 20.67 0.90
C ASP A 5 -4.27 19.52 -0.07
N HIS A 6 -5.48 18.98 0.02
CA HIS A 6 -5.98 17.89 -0.82
C HIS A 6 -6.65 18.40 -2.11
N ARG A 7 -6.05 19.39 -2.77
CA ARG A 7 -6.64 20.08 -3.92
C ARG A 7 -7.03 19.14 -5.05
N LYS A 8 -8.31 19.04 -5.30
CA LYS A 8 -8.92 18.21 -6.36
C LYS A 8 -9.33 19.01 -7.61
N ASP A 9 -9.23 20.34 -7.55
CA ASP A 9 -9.81 21.28 -8.53
C ASP A 9 -8.80 21.99 -9.43
N GLN A 10 -7.50 21.75 -9.27
CA GLN A 10 -6.45 22.52 -9.96
C GLN A 10 -5.98 21.91 -11.30
N GLY A 11 -6.49 20.75 -11.71
CA GLY A 11 -6.14 20.15 -13.00
C GLY A 11 -4.64 19.89 -13.22
N ARG A 12 -3.91 19.45 -12.16
CA ARG A 12 -2.47 19.21 -12.26
C ARG A 12 -2.16 17.98 -13.11
N GLY A 13 -1.28 18.13 -14.08
CA GLY A 13 -0.74 17.02 -14.86
C GLY A 13 0.25 16.18 -14.06
N VAL A 14 0.25 14.88 -14.32
CA VAL A 14 1.17 13.89 -13.70
C VAL A 14 1.80 12.95 -14.75
N SER A 15 2.00 13.46 -15.96
CA SER A 15 2.52 12.72 -17.14
C SER A 15 3.90 12.07 -16.92
N GLU A 16 4.68 12.60 -15.97
CA GLU A 16 6.01 12.07 -15.66
C GLU A 16 6.00 10.90 -14.65
N VAL A 17 4.83 10.48 -14.15
CA VAL A 17 4.69 9.22 -13.42
C VAL A 17 5.09 8.08 -14.36
N LYS A 18 5.92 7.15 -13.87
CA LYS A 18 6.39 6.00 -14.65
C LYS A 18 5.78 4.71 -14.15
N ILE A 19 5.46 3.85 -15.08
CA ILE A 19 4.95 2.49 -14.87
C ILE A 19 6.06 1.52 -15.25
N PHE A 20 6.54 0.76 -14.27
CA PHE A 20 7.49 -0.34 -14.46
C PHE A 20 6.70 -1.65 -14.46
N PHE A 21 6.64 -2.30 -15.61
CA PHE A 21 5.92 -3.55 -15.82
C PHE A 21 6.89 -4.72 -15.88
N TYR A 22 6.63 -5.77 -15.09
CA TYR A 22 7.44 -6.98 -15.04
C TYR A 22 6.59 -8.23 -15.28
N ASP A 23 7.08 -9.11 -16.16
CA ASP A 23 6.72 -10.52 -16.23
C ASP A 23 7.99 -11.35 -16.05
N PHE A 24 8.25 -11.76 -14.83
CA PHE A 24 9.49 -12.46 -14.48
C PHE A 24 9.59 -13.85 -15.14
N GLN A 25 8.46 -14.53 -15.35
CA GLN A 25 8.44 -15.85 -15.99
C GLN A 25 8.90 -15.79 -17.46
N ASN A 26 8.64 -14.69 -18.14
CA ASN A 26 9.03 -14.47 -19.53
C ASN A 26 10.21 -13.52 -19.68
N ASN A 27 10.88 -13.15 -18.57
CA ASN A 27 12.00 -12.22 -18.52
C ASN A 27 11.69 -10.87 -19.18
N VAL A 28 10.47 -10.34 -18.96
CA VAL A 28 10.00 -9.06 -19.52
C VAL A 28 10.12 -7.97 -18.46
N ASN A 29 10.66 -6.83 -18.90
CA ASN A 29 10.77 -5.61 -18.11
C ASN A 29 10.59 -4.40 -19.04
N TYR A 30 9.47 -3.69 -18.88
CA TYR A 30 9.16 -2.48 -19.63
C TYR A 30 8.95 -1.29 -18.72
N THR A 31 9.32 -0.10 -19.22
CA THR A 31 9.07 1.16 -18.52
C THR A 31 8.41 2.14 -19.45
N PHE A 32 7.29 2.71 -19.00
CA PHE A 32 6.53 3.69 -19.78
C PHE A 32 6.14 4.89 -18.89
N PRO A 33 6.06 6.11 -19.43
CA PRO A 33 5.32 7.18 -18.79
C PRO A 33 3.84 6.81 -18.71
N ILE A 34 3.14 7.29 -17.68
CA ILE A 34 1.75 6.89 -17.39
C ILE A 34 0.81 7.06 -18.59
N ASP A 35 0.97 8.15 -19.36
CA ASP A 35 0.12 8.47 -20.49
C ASP A 35 0.30 7.51 -21.68
N ALA A 36 1.46 6.85 -21.78
CA ALA A 36 1.78 5.87 -22.82
C ALA A 36 1.74 4.41 -22.32
N ALA A 37 1.57 4.20 -21.01
CA ALA A 37 1.74 2.88 -20.40
C ALA A 37 0.70 1.87 -20.87
N LEU A 38 -0.56 2.27 -20.99
CA LEU A 38 -1.61 1.38 -21.44
C LEU A 38 -1.34 0.88 -22.87
N GLU A 39 -1.13 1.79 -23.80
CA GLU A 39 -0.81 1.46 -25.19
C GLU A 39 0.48 0.66 -25.27
N GLY A 40 1.54 1.13 -24.60
CA GLY A 40 2.83 0.45 -24.59
C GLY A 40 2.75 -1.00 -24.11
N ILE A 41 2.06 -1.28 -23.00
CA ILE A 41 1.91 -2.64 -22.49
C ILE A 41 1.04 -3.49 -23.42
N THR A 42 -0.11 -2.97 -23.88
CA THR A 42 -1.08 -3.76 -24.63
C THR A 42 -0.71 -3.99 -26.09
N THR A 43 0.14 -3.13 -26.67
CA THR A 43 0.63 -3.31 -28.06
C THR A 43 1.95 -4.06 -28.13
N THR A 44 2.82 -3.89 -27.11
CA THR A 44 4.14 -4.52 -27.09
C THR A 44 4.10 -5.92 -26.51
N TYR A 45 3.10 -6.21 -25.67
CA TYR A 45 3.02 -7.46 -24.91
C TYR A 45 1.61 -8.05 -24.97
N ASN A 46 1.52 -9.34 -25.32
CA ASN A 46 0.25 -10.07 -25.28
C ASN A 46 -0.06 -10.50 -23.85
N LEU A 47 -0.87 -9.71 -23.13
CA LEU A 47 -1.20 -9.97 -21.74
C LEU A 47 -2.00 -11.26 -21.57
N ASP A 48 -1.51 -12.16 -20.74
CA ASP A 48 -2.28 -13.28 -20.23
C ASP A 48 -3.24 -12.80 -19.13
N ILE A 49 -4.51 -12.67 -19.48
CA ILE A 49 -5.55 -12.16 -18.58
C ILE A 49 -5.91 -13.15 -17.44
N THR A 50 -5.32 -14.33 -17.42
CA THR A 50 -5.49 -15.32 -16.33
C THR A 50 -4.49 -15.09 -15.20
N LYS A 51 -3.40 -14.37 -15.46
CA LYS A 51 -2.42 -14.00 -14.42
C LYS A 51 -2.98 -12.96 -13.45
N LYS A 52 -2.52 -13.00 -12.21
CA LYS A 52 -2.80 -11.95 -11.23
C LYS A 52 -1.93 -10.72 -11.51
N LEU A 53 -2.47 -9.53 -11.36
CA LEU A 53 -1.71 -8.29 -11.40
C LEU A 53 -1.50 -7.77 -9.97
N ILE A 54 -0.25 -7.67 -9.54
CA ILE A 54 0.16 -6.93 -8.36
C ILE A 54 0.57 -5.52 -8.78
N PHE A 55 -0.12 -4.53 -8.25
CA PHE A 55 0.06 -3.12 -8.59
C PHE A 55 0.56 -2.36 -7.37
N PHE A 56 1.89 -2.14 -7.28
CA PHE A 56 2.53 -1.54 -6.11
C PHE A 56 2.73 -0.03 -6.28
N VAL A 57 2.22 0.73 -5.31
CA VAL A 57 2.39 2.19 -5.22
C VAL A 57 3.18 2.53 -3.96
N PRO A 58 4.42 3.02 -4.11
CA PRO A 58 5.31 3.31 -2.99
C PRO A 58 4.92 4.59 -2.23
N GLY A 59 5.64 4.85 -1.14
CA GLY A 59 5.43 6.01 -0.28
C GLY A 59 6.14 7.28 -0.73
N TYR A 60 6.07 8.29 0.14
CA TYR A 60 6.76 9.56 -0.02
C TYR A 60 8.28 9.38 -0.06
N LYS A 61 8.94 10.06 -1.01
CA LYS A 61 10.41 9.97 -1.24
C LYS A 61 10.93 8.57 -1.61
N SER A 62 10.09 7.69 -2.06
CA SER A 62 10.52 6.41 -2.60
C SER A 62 11.03 6.56 -4.04
N HIS A 63 11.98 5.72 -4.41
CA HIS A 63 12.58 5.66 -5.75
C HIS A 63 12.70 4.22 -6.19
N ILE A 64 12.47 3.97 -7.48
CA ILE A 64 12.68 2.66 -8.09
C ILE A 64 14.13 2.15 -7.86
N ASN A 65 14.30 0.85 -7.70
CA ASN A 65 15.59 0.18 -7.42
C ASN A 65 16.20 0.53 -6.05
N LYS A 66 15.41 1.00 -5.09
CA LYS A 66 15.87 1.26 -3.72
C LYS A 66 14.81 0.85 -2.70
N GLY A 67 15.27 0.34 -1.56
CA GLY A 67 14.41 0.11 -0.41
C GLY A 67 13.25 -0.86 -0.67
N HIS A 68 12.02 -0.37 -0.57
CA HIS A 68 10.82 -1.20 -0.63
C HIS A 68 10.47 -1.65 -2.05
N GLU A 69 10.75 -0.84 -3.06
CA GLU A 69 10.51 -1.17 -4.45
C GLU A 69 11.37 -2.35 -4.87
N GLU A 70 12.65 -2.34 -4.48
CA GLU A 70 13.55 -3.45 -4.72
C GLU A 70 13.13 -4.71 -3.96
N LEU A 71 12.72 -4.58 -2.69
CA LEU A 71 12.20 -5.69 -1.89
C LEU A 71 10.96 -6.31 -2.56
N ILE A 72 9.99 -5.51 -2.97
CA ILE A 72 8.77 -5.99 -3.64
C ILE A 72 9.12 -6.67 -4.96
N ARG A 73 10.00 -6.07 -5.76
CA ARG A 73 10.46 -6.65 -7.02
C ARG A 73 11.10 -8.03 -6.81
N GLN A 74 12.00 -8.15 -5.85
CA GLN A 74 12.65 -9.42 -5.50
C GLN A 74 11.63 -10.44 -4.98
N THR A 75 10.73 -10.02 -4.09
CA THR A 75 9.70 -10.89 -3.53
C THR A 75 8.82 -11.51 -4.61
N PHE A 76 8.36 -10.72 -5.58
CA PHE A 76 7.46 -11.22 -6.62
C PHE A 76 8.19 -11.86 -7.82
N SER A 77 9.52 -11.72 -7.92
CA SER A 77 10.29 -12.39 -8.99
C SER A 77 10.21 -13.92 -8.95
N GLU A 78 9.92 -14.49 -7.79
CA GLU A 78 9.79 -15.94 -7.58
C GLU A 78 8.32 -16.43 -7.57
N VAL A 79 7.34 -15.51 -7.69
CA VAL A 79 5.92 -15.88 -7.65
C VAL A 79 5.42 -16.20 -9.05
N PRO A 80 4.93 -17.43 -9.29
CA PRO A 80 4.42 -17.80 -10.61
C PRO A 80 3.06 -17.14 -10.92
N ASN A 81 2.75 -17.00 -12.19
CA ASN A 81 1.47 -16.52 -12.71
C ASN A 81 1.06 -15.12 -12.18
N VAL A 82 2.05 -14.24 -12.04
CA VAL A 82 1.87 -12.88 -11.57
C VAL A 82 2.55 -11.90 -12.51
N TYR A 83 1.86 -10.81 -12.82
CA TYR A 83 2.47 -9.58 -13.29
C TYR A 83 2.72 -8.65 -12.11
N LEU A 84 3.86 -7.96 -12.12
CA LEU A 84 4.13 -6.89 -11.17
C LEU A 84 4.21 -5.56 -11.90
N ILE A 85 3.47 -4.58 -11.41
CA ILE A 85 3.66 -3.18 -11.76
C ILE A 85 4.17 -2.44 -10.53
N ILE A 86 5.25 -1.68 -10.69
CA ILE A 86 5.72 -0.71 -9.68
C ILE A 86 5.57 0.69 -10.26
N VAL A 87 4.95 1.57 -9.50
CA VAL A 87 4.73 2.96 -9.88
C VAL A 87 5.88 3.82 -9.34
N ASP A 88 6.48 4.64 -10.19
CA ASP A 88 7.41 5.69 -9.74
C ASP A 88 6.75 7.06 -9.93
N HIS A 89 6.37 7.67 -8.82
CA HIS A 89 5.81 9.02 -8.75
C HIS A 89 6.75 9.99 -8.03
N SER A 90 8.01 9.61 -7.86
CA SER A 90 9.01 10.32 -7.04
C SER A 90 9.19 11.77 -7.48
N ILE A 91 9.10 12.08 -8.76
CA ILE A 91 9.22 13.44 -9.30
C ILE A 91 8.22 14.41 -8.69
N TYR A 92 7.02 13.94 -8.33
CA TYR A 92 5.97 14.74 -7.69
C TYR A 92 6.03 14.70 -6.17
N THR A 93 6.63 13.66 -5.60
CA THR A 93 6.61 13.39 -4.15
C THR A 93 7.99 13.51 -3.51
N THR A 94 9.01 13.92 -4.25
CA THR A 94 10.30 14.38 -3.72
C THR A 94 10.46 15.88 -3.98
N GLY A 95 11.29 16.57 -3.22
CA GLY A 95 11.53 17.99 -3.45
C GLY A 95 12.58 18.57 -2.51
N ASN A 96 13.12 19.73 -2.90
CA ASN A 96 14.25 20.39 -2.23
C ASN A 96 13.83 21.40 -1.16
N GLY A 97 12.55 21.57 -0.89
CA GLY A 97 12.00 22.61 0.01
C GLY A 97 11.99 22.30 1.51
N GLY A 98 12.87 21.42 1.99
CA GLY A 98 12.80 20.94 3.37
C GLY A 98 11.69 19.88 3.56
N ARG A 99 11.71 19.17 4.71
CA ARG A 99 10.85 17.99 4.94
C ARG A 99 9.35 18.34 4.87
N THR A 100 8.93 19.40 5.51
CA THR A 100 7.52 19.78 5.60
C THR A 100 6.96 20.23 4.26
N LYS A 101 7.59 21.18 3.59
CA LYS A 101 7.13 21.71 2.29
C LYS A 101 7.11 20.66 1.20
N SER A 102 8.10 19.76 1.16
CA SER A 102 8.11 18.68 0.18
C SER A 102 7.02 17.63 0.43
N TYR A 103 6.64 17.41 1.69
CA TYR A 103 5.53 16.53 2.02
C TYR A 103 4.17 17.16 1.69
N GLU A 104 3.97 18.45 2.01
CA GLU A 104 2.78 19.22 1.61
C GLU A 104 2.56 19.17 0.09
N ARG A 105 3.65 19.34 -0.68
CA ARG A 105 3.62 19.17 -2.12
C ARG A 105 3.19 17.76 -2.52
N ALA A 106 3.77 16.73 -1.91
CA ALA A 106 3.43 15.34 -2.19
C ALA A 106 1.95 15.03 -1.93
N VAL A 107 1.39 15.52 -0.81
CA VAL A 107 -0.04 15.39 -0.48
C VAL A 107 -0.90 16.06 -1.55
N SER A 108 -0.52 17.26 -2.00
CA SER A 108 -1.29 17.99 -3.03
C SER A 108 -1.28 17.31 -4.41
N PHE A 109 -0.36 16.38 -4.68
CA PHE A 109 -0.34 15.58 -5.90
C PHE A 109 -1.02 14.21 -5.75
N ALA A 110 -1.26 13.74 -4.53
CA ALA A 110 -1.77 12.38 -4.27
C ALA A 110 -3.08 12.09 -5.04
N TYR A 111 -4.02 13.03 -5.05
CA TYR A 111 -5.27 12.90 -5.82
C TYR A 111 -5.03 12.72 -7.33
N TYR A 112 -4.18 13.56 -7.92
CA TYR A 112 -3.94 13.53 -9.38
C TYR A 112 -3.19 12.28 -9.80
N ILE A 113 -2.23 11.81 -8.99
CA ILE A 113 -1.56 10.53 -9.20
C ILE A 113 -2.59 9.41 -9.11
N GLY A 114 -3.41 9.38 -8.05
CA GLY A 114 -4.46 8.37 -7.88
C GLY A 114 -5.46 8.36 -9.02
N LYS A 115 -5.87 9.54 -9.53
CA LYS A 115 -6.73 9.66 -10.70
C LYS A 115 -6.08 9.01 -11.94
N ALA A 116 -4.84 9.36 -12.26
CA ALA A 116 -4.13 8.80 -13.41
C ALA A 116 -3.95 7.27 -13.30
N LEU A 117 -3.62 6.76 -12.10
CA LEU A 117 -3.51 5.32 -11.85
C LEU A 117 -4.85 4.59 -11.99
N GLY A 118 -5.94 5.18 -11.49
CA GLY A 118 -7.29 4.62 -11.64
C GLY A 118 -7.74 4.58 -13.11
N GLU A 119 -7.42 5.61 -13.88
CA GLU A 119 -7.68 5.66 -15.34
C GLU A 119 -6.85 4.63 -16.11
N PHE A 120 -5.59 4.44 -15.74
CA PHE A 120 -4.72 3.40 -16.32
C PHE A 120 -5.27 1.98 -16.04
N LEU A 121 -5.62 1.68 -14.79
CA LEU A 121 -6.22 0.39 -14.42
C LEU A 121 -7.57 0.17 -15.14
N ALA A 122 -8.40 1.20 -15.27
CA ALA A 122 -9.64 1.13 -16.04
C ALA A 122 -9.38 0.89 -17.55
N GLY A 123 -8.26 1.39 -18.06
CA GLY A 123 -7.78 1.07 -19.40
C GLY A 123 -7.46 -0.41 -19.58
N LEU A 124 -6.73 -1.02 -18.64
CA LEU A 124 -6.46 -2.46 -18.63
C LEU A 124 -7.75 -3.29 -18.59
N LYS A 125 -8.75 -2.85 -17.81
CA LYS A 125 -10.07 -3.51 -17.78
C LYS A 125 -10.76 -3.45 -19.14
N ARG A 126 -10.75 -2.30 -19.83
CA ARG A 126 -11.30 -2.18 -21.19
C ARG A 126 -10.57 -3.03 -22.22
N TYR A 127 -9.28 -3.26 -22.02
CA TYR A 127 -8.50 -4.20 -22.83
C TYR A 127 -8.89 -5.67 -22.59
N GLY A 128 -9.59 -5.96 -21.49
CA GLY A 128 -10.07 -7.30 -21.13
C GLY A 128 -9.45 -7.87 -19.85
N PHE A 129 -8.55 -7.14 -19.16
CA PHE A 129 -7.95 -7.63 -17.92
C PHE A 129 -8.98 -7.64 -16.78
N PRO A 130 -9.28 -8.80 -16.14
CA PRO A 130 -10.37 -8.89 -15.18
C PRO A 130 -10.10 -8.13 -13.88
N SER A 131 -11.09 -7.38 -13.39
CA SER A 131 -11.03 -6.69 -12.09
C SER A 131 -10.66 -7.63 -10.93
N LYS A 132 -11.12 -8.86 -10.98
CA LYS A 132 -10.85 -9.93 -10.00
C LYS A 132 -9.39 -10.39 -9.94
N GLN A 133 -8.59 -10.06 -10.94
CA GLN A 133 -7.15 -10.37 -10.98
C GLN A 133 -6.29 -9.21 -10.46
N ILE A 134 -6.86 -8.06 -10.16
CA ILE A 134 -6.12 -6.86 -9.77
C ILE A 134 -6.05 -6.76 -8.25
N HIS A 135 -4.82 -6.83 -7.70
CA HIS A 135 -4.51 -6.57 -6.31
C HIS A 135 -3.56 -5.37 -6.21
N CYS A 136 -4.07 -4.26 -5.73
CA CYS A 136 -3.29 -3.05 -5.50
C CYS A 136 -2.69 -3.06 -4.10
N VAL A 137 -1.42 -2.70 -3.99
CA VAL A 137 -0.67 -2.67 -2.73
C VAL A 137 -0.01 -1.31 -2.60
N GLY A 138 -0.32 -0.56 -1.56
CA GLY A 138 0.25 0.76 -1.32
C GLY A 138 1.01 0.82 0.00
N HIS A 139 2.12 1.55 0.04
CA HIS A 139 2.82 1.87 1.27
C HIS A 139 2.68 3.36 1.58
N SER A 140 2.39 3.70 2.84
CA SER A 140 2.40 5.10 3.30
C SER A 140 1.49 5.99 2.44
N LEU A 141 2.04 7.04 1.80
CA LEU A 141 1.34 7.91 0.86
C LEU A 141 0.72 7.13 -0.31
N GLY A 142 1.39 6.06 -0.78
CA GLY A 142 0.90 5.20 -1.85
C GLY A 142 -0.43 4.50 -1.50
N SER A 143 -0.65 4.18 -0.23
CA SER A 143 -1.93 3.63 0.25
C SER A 143 -3.07 4.66 0.07
N GLN A 144 -2.81 5.92 0.39
CA GLN A 144 -3.79 7.00 0.23
C GLN A 144 -4.06 7.30 -1.25
N ILE A 145 -3.01 7.26 -2.08
CA ILE A 145 -3.13 7.37 -3.54
C ILE A 145 -4.04 6.28 -4.11
N LEU A 146 -3.92 5.04 -3.62
CA LEU A 146 -4.77 3.93 -4.04
C LEU A 146 -6.24 4.10 -3.60
N GLY A 147 -6.51 4.78 -2.50
CA GLY A 147 -7.87 5.17 -2.13
C GLY A 147 -8.55 5.98 -3.24
N TYR A 148 -7.86 6.98 -3.78
CA TYR A 148 -8.36 7.75 -4.93
C TYR A 148 -8.46 6.91 -6.21
N ALA A 149 -7.44 6.08 -6.48
CA ALA A 149 -7.41 5.24 -7.68
C ALA A 149 -8.59 4.25 -7.72
N GLY A 150 -8.95 3.65 -6.59
CA GLY A 150 -10.09 2.74 -6.49
C GLY A 150 -11.42 3.42 -6.81
N VAL A 151 -11.64 4.65 -6.31
CA VAL A 151 -12.83 5.45 -6.65
C VAL A 151 -12.90 5.76 -8.14
N VAL A 152 -11.78 6.19 -8.73
CA VAL A 152 -11.72 6.52 -10.17
C VAL A 152 -11.95 5.27 -11.02
N TYR A 153 -11.34 4.15 -10.65
CA TYR A 153 -11.54 2.87 -11.32
C TYR A 153 -13.02 2.48 -11.35
N PHE A 154 -13.69 2.52 -10.18
CA PHE A 154 -15.12 2.22 -10.07
C PHE A 154 -15.98 3.16 -10.95
N ASN A 155 -15.71 4.45 -10.91
CA ASN A 155 -16.46 5.43 -11.70
C ASN A 155 -16.29 5.23 -13.23
N LYS A 156 -15.17 4.65 -13.67
CA LYS A 156 -14.88 4.39 -15.09
C LYS A 156 -15.36 3.02 -15.58
N THR A 157 -15.53 2.05 -14.68
CA THR A 157 -15.78 0.66 -15.07
C THR A 157 -17.07 0.08 -14.50
N SER A 158 -17.64 0.72 -13.48
CA SER A 158 -18.73 0.21 -12.63
C SER A 158 -18.39 -1.09 -11.90
N GLU A 159 -17.11 -1.46 -11.86
CA GLU A 159 -16.57 -2.59 -11.10
C GLU A 159 -15.51 -2.11 -10.12
N LYS A 160 -15.23 -2.90 -9.10
CA LYS A 160 -14.12 -2.66 -8.17
C LYS A 160 -12.96 -3.60 -8.49
N VAL A 161 -11.72 -3.15 -8.24
CA VAL A 161 -10.58 -4.07 -8.19
C VAL A 161 -10.78 -5.08 -7.06
N ALA A 162 -10.23 -6.28 -7.19
CA ALA A 162 -10.44 -7.35 -6.21
C ALA A 162 -10.00 -6.94 -4.79
N ARG A 163 -8.82 -6.29 -4.68
CA ARG A 163 -8.22 -5.98 -3.38
C ARG A 163 -7.37 -4.72 -3.43
N ILE A 164 -7.45 -3.93 -2.36
CA ILE A 164 -6.46 -2.90 -2.04
C ILE A 164 -5.89 -3.19 -0.65
N THR A 165 -4.56 -3.34 -0.58
CA THR A 165 -3.80 -3.48 0.67
C THR A 165 -3.08 -2.17 0.97
N GLY A 166 -3.41 -1.53 2.09
CA GLY A 166 -2.70 -0.37 2.62
C GLY A 166 -1.68 -0.79 3.67
N ILE A 167 -0.38 -0.62 3.36
CA ILE A 167 0.71 -0.92 4.28
C ILE A 167 1.10 0.35 5.01
N ASP A 168 0.75 0.45 6.28
CA ASP A 168 0.94 1.61 7.16
C ASP A 168 0.60 2.93 6.47
N PRO A 169 -0.67 3.14 6.05
CA PRO A 169 -1.07 4.31 5.28
C PRO A 169 -0.66 5.61 5.96
N ALA A 170 -0.25 6.62 5.19
CA ALA A 170 0.23 7.89 5.71
C ALA A 170 -0.76 8.54 6.69
N GLY A 171 -0.29 8.89 7.89
CA GLY A 171 -1.07 9.56 8.93
C GLY A 171 -1.09 11.09 8.78
N PRO A 172 0.07 11.77 8.66
CA PRO A 172 0.11 13.21 8.51
C PRO A 172 -0.71 13.67 7.29
N CYS A 173 -1.61 14.61 7.50
CA CYS A 173 -2.60 15.12 6.56
C CYS A 173 -3.79 14.18 6.24
N PHE A 174 -3.80 12.93 6.69
CA PHE A 174 -4.86 11.99 6.36
C PHE A 174 -5.68 11.53 7.58
N SER A 175 -5.07 11.31 8.74
CA SER A 175 -5.78 10.82 9.94
C SER A 175 -6.97 11.68 10.36
N ASN A 176 -6.96 12.98 10.04
CA ASN A 176 -8.04 13.92 10.33
C ASN A 176 -8.64 14.53 9.04
N ALA A 177 -8.37 13.92 7.89
CA ALA A 177 -8.96 14.34 6.62
C ALA A 177 -10.40 13.84 6.49
N LEU A 178 -11.11 14.32 5.47
CA LEU A 178 -12.42 13.78 5.12
C LEU A 178 -12.29 12.30 4.76
N ILE A 179 -13.33 11.53 5.04
CA ILE A 179 -13.29 10.07 4.82
C ILE A 179 -13.04 9.68 3.36
N ASP A 180 -13.49 10.51 2.42
CA ASP A 180 -13.29 10.31 0.98
C ASP A 180 -11.87 10.68 0.50
N GLU A 181 -11.05 11.25 1.35
CA GLU A 181 -9.63 11.56 1.11
C GLU A 181 -8.69 10.46 1.61
N GLN A 182 -9.23 9.40 2.21
CA GLN A 182 -8.48 8.31 2.83
C GLN A 182 -8.78 6.98 2.16
N ILE A 183 -7.79 6.06 2.23
CA ILE A 183 -8.04 4.65 1.94
C ILE A 183 -9.11 4.13 2.91
N ARG A 184 -10.12 3.42 2.39
CA ARG A 184 -11.26 2.97 3.17
C ARG A 184 -11.97 1.79 2.52
N SER A 185 -12.84 1.14 3.28
CA SER A 185 -13.80 0.16 2.76
C SER A 185 -14.63 0.75 1.59
N GLY A 186 -14.97 -0.08 0.65
CA GLY A 186 -15.79 0.26 -0.51
C GLY A 186 -15.03 0.78 -1.73
N VAL A 187 -13.73 1.11 -1.63
CA VAL A 187 -12.90 1.52 -2.79
C VAL A 187 -12.34 0.33 -3.58
N ALA A 188 -12.48 -0.87 -3.05
CA ALA A 188 -12.22 -2.17 -3.69
C ALA A 188 -13.29 -3.17 -3.26
N ASP A 189 -13.28 -4.40 -3.80
CA ASP A 189 -14.14 -5.47 -3.27
C ASP A 189 -13.72 -5.83 -1.83
N TYR A 190 -12.43 -5.76 -1.55
CA TYR A 190 -11.88 -5.90 -0.19
C TYR A 190 -10.72 -4.95 0.04
N VAL A 191 -10.78 -4.21 1.13
CA VAL A 191 -9.72 -3.29 1.58
C VAL A 191 -9.19 -3.76 2.91
N GLU A 192 -7.88 -3.94 3.00
CA GLU A 192 -7.17 -4.25 4.25
C GLU A 192 -6.07 -3.24 4.53
N VAL A 193 -5.86 -2.93 5.80
CA VAL A 193 -4.83 -1.99 6.24
C VAL A 193 -3.99 -2.64 7.34
N TYR A 194 -2.68 -2.47 7.23
CA TYR A 194 -1.69 -2.91 8.21
C TYR A 194 -1.13 -1.69 8.93
N HIS A 195 -1.29 -1.62 10.25
CA HIS A 195 -0.78 -0.54 11.10
C HIS A 195 0.51 -1.00 11.80
N CYS A 196 1.62 -0.30 11.55
CA CYS A 196 2.92 -0.57 12.17
C CYS A 196 3.52 0.66 12.84
N ASN A 197 3.06 1.87 12.48
CA ASN A 197 3.46 3.12 13.14
C ASN A 197 2.26 4.07 13.30
N ALA A 198 1.11 3.52 13.72
CA ALA A 198 -0.12 4.28 13.96
C ALA A 198 0.09 5.44 14.94
N GLY A 199 -0.27 6.65 14.52
CA GLY A 199 -0.09 7.88 15.30
C GLY A 199 1.30 8.51 15.21
N GLY A 200 2.23 7.87 14.50
CA GLY A 200 3.51 8.44 14.10
C GLY A 200 3.47 8.87 12.64
N LEU A 201 4.12 8.11 11.75
CA LEU A 201 4.03 8.32 10.30
C LEU A 201 2.80 7.64 9.68
N GLY A 202 2.29 6.58 10.30
CA GLY A 202 1.08 5.88 9.89
C GLY A 202 -0.20 6.48 10.47
N THR A 203 -1.31 6.25 9.78
CA THR A 203 -2.64 6.67 10.22
C THR A 203 -3.12 5.90 11.44
N THR A 204 -3.98 6.53 12.24
CA THR A 204 -4.78 5.88 13.29
C THR A 204 -6.21 5.56 12.82
N ALA A 205 -6.58 5.95 11.60
CA ALA A 205 -7.92 5.75 11.08
C ALA A 205 -8.19 4.25 10.83
N VAL A 206 -9.32 3.76 11.31
CA VAL A 206 -9.82 2.39 11.13
C VAL A 206 -10.98 2.47 10.15
N LEU A 207 -10.69 2.41 8.86
CA LEU A 207 -11.65 2.66 7.78
C LEU A 207 -11.71 1.52 6.76
N ALA A 208 -10.83 0.53 6.86
CA ALA A 208 -10.79 -0.60 5.94
C ALA A 208 -11.90 -1.64 6.26
N ASP A 209 -12.07 -2.64 5.41
CA ASP A 209 -12.87 -3.81 5.76
C ASP A 209 -12.19 -4.58 6.89
N THR A 210 -10.84 -4.66 6.85
CA THR A 210 -10.05 -5.23 7.95
C THR A 210 -8.83 -4.35 8.24
N ASP A 211 -8.66 -4.00 9.51
CA ASP A 211 -7.50 -3.27 10.02
C ASP A 211 -6.67 -4.19 10.92
N PHE A 212 -5.43 -4.47 10.51
CA PHE A 212 -4.45 -5.28 11.25
C PHE A 212 -3.50 -4.39 12.03
N PHE A 213 -3.47 -4.52 13.35
CA PHE A 213 -2.49 -3.86 14.21
C PHE A 213 -1.36 -4.82 14.53
N MET A 214 -0.17 -4.51 14.00
CA MET A 214 1.01 -5.36 14.15
C MET A 214 1.75 -5.03 15.44
N ASN A 215 2.03 -6.06 16.26
CA ASN A 215 2.75 -5.92 17.53
C ASN A 215 2.10 -4.93 18.51
N THR A 216 2.85 -4.00 19.07
CA THR A 216 2.39 -3.07 20.13
C THR A 216 1.42 -2.02 19.56
N LYS A 217 0.13 -2.34 19.50
CA LYS A 217 -0.94 -1.46 18.98
C LYS A 217 -0.66 -0.91 17.57
N GLY A 218 0.16 -1.59 16.78
CA GLY A 218 0.61 -1.07 15.50
C GLY A 218 1.41 0.24 15.59
N ARG A 219 2.07 0.53 16.71
CA ARG A 219 2.79 1.81 16.92
C ARG A 219 4.29 1.70 16.74
N THR A 220 4.93 0.85 17.54
CA THR A 220 6.38 0.65 17.50
C THR A 220 6.67 -0.82 17.26
N GLN A 221 7.56 -1.11 16.34
CA GLN A 221 7.92 -2.47 16.02
C GLN A 221 9.08 -2.94 16.89
N PRO A 222 9.18 -4.24 17.24
CA PRO A 222 10.13 -4.74 18.24
C PRO A 222 11.58 -4.33 18.00
N HIS A 223 12.09 -4.52 16.78
CA HIS A 223 13.47 -4.17 16.39
C HIS A 223 13.71 -2.66 16.18
N CYS A 224 12.66 -1.84 16.28
CA CYS A 224 12.73 -0.38 16.15
C CYS A 224 12.67 0.33 17.50
N SER A 225 12.66 -0.39 18.62
CA SER A 225 12.70 0.21 19.95
C SER A 225 14.06 0.86 20.24
N GLY A 226 14.09 1.80 21.20
CA GLY A 226 15.33 2.49 21.60
C GLY A 226 16.43 1.57 22.11
N SER A 227 16.09 0.36 22.61
CA SER A 227 17.07 -0.66 23.01
C SER A 227 17.83 -1.27 21.82
N PHE A 228 17.22 -1.31 20.63
CA PHE A 228 17.85 -1.80 19.39
C PHE A 228 18.49 -0.69 18.55
N LEU A 229 18.11 0.56 18.80
CA LEU A 229 18.60 1.74 18.06
C LEU A 229 19.13 2.81 19.05
N PRO A 230 20.20 2.53 19.81
CA PRO A 230 20.74 3.50 20.75
C PRO A 230 21.22 4.76 20.02
N GLY A 231 20.83 5.93 20.55
CA GLY A 231 21.16 7.23 19.95
C GLY A 231 20.20 7.72 18.85
N TYR A 232 19.17 6.92 18.46
CA TYR A 232 18.13 7.34 17.54
C TYR A 232 17.01 8.10 18.24
N GLY A 233 16.54 9.19 17.63
CA GLY A 233 15.39 9.96 18.12
C GLY A 233 14.06 9.33 17.76
N GLU A 234 12.96 9.87 18.33
CA GLU A 234 11.59 9.40 18.09
C GLU A 234 11.23 9.31 16.59
N PHE A 235 11.73 10.22 15.79
CA PHE A 235 11.48 10.21 14.34
C PHE A 235 12.12 9.01 13.64
N ASP A 236 13.33 8.62 14.03
CA ASP A 236 14.03 7.48 13.43
C ASP A 236 13.36 6.17 13.84
N ILE A 237 12.91 6.06 15.09
CA ILE A 237 12.10 4.94 15.59
C ILE A 237 10.78 4.83 14.81
N ALA A 238 10.10 5.95 14.60
CA ALA A 238 8.87 5.99 13.81
C ALA A 238 9.13 5.57 12.35
N LYS A 239 10.19 6.09 11.74
CA LYS A 239 10.60 5.73 10.36
C LYS A 239 10.96 4.24 10.24
N CYS A 240 11.66 3.68 11.23
CA CYS A 240 11.97 2.26 11.30
C CYS A 240 10.69 1.43 11.32
N SER A 241 9.78 1.71 12.25
CA SER A 241 8.51 1.01 12.41
C SER A 241 7.62 1.11 11.17
N HIS A 242 7.53 2.31 10.59
CA HIS A 242 6.79 2.56 9.36
C HIS A 242 7.28 1.72 8.18
N LYS A 243 8.60 1.59 8.06
CA LYS A 243 9.24 0.77 7.01
C LYS A 243 9.16 -0.74 7.27
N ALA A 244 9.15 -1.15 8.53
CA ALA A 244 9.06 -2.56 8.92
C ALA A 244 7.80 -3.22 8.36
N CYS A 245 6.71 -2.47 8.24
CA CYS A 245 5.44 -2.97 7.73
C CYS A 245 5.55 -3.61 6.33
N VAL A 246 6.32 -2.98 5.45
CA VAL A 246 6.53 -3.51 4.10
C VAL A 246 7.29 -4.83 4.15
N ARG A 247 8.32 -4.95 5.03
CA ARG A 247 9.06 -6.20 5.21
C ARG A 247 8.15 -7.31 5.74
N TYR A 248 7.32 -7.01 6.75
CA TYR A 248 6.37 -7.98 7.28
C TYR A 248 5.40 -8.47 6.21
N TRP A 249 4.78 -7.55 5.48
CA TRP A 249 3.85 -7.94 4.43
C TRP A 249 4.54 -8.74 3.32
N ALA A 250 5.70 -8.29 2.83
CA ALA A 250 6.45 -8.97 1.77
C ALA A 250 6.87 -10.39 2.19
N SER A 251 7.31 -10.58 3.44
CA SER A 251 7.70 -11.92 3.94
C SER A 251 6.55 -12.93 3.88
N THR A 252 5.31 -12.48 4.00
CA THR A 252 4.15 -13.38 3.93
C THR A 252 3.88 -13.94 2.54
N VAL A 253 4.48 -13.39 1.49
CA VAL A 253 4.35 -13.93 0.13
C VAL A 253 4.92 -15.34 0.06
N GLN A 254 6.08 -15.56 0.68
CA GLN A 254 6.74 -16.87 0.77
C GLN A 254 6.30 -17.69 2.00
N HIS A 255 5.81 -17.03 3.05
CA HIS A 255 5.49 -17.65 4.34
C HIS A 255 4.01 -17.46 4.71
N ARG A 256 3.16 -18.28 4.09
CA ARG A 256 1.70 -18.13 4.11
C ARG A 256 1.08 -18.01 5.51
N MET A 257 1.61 -18.70 6.51
CA MET A 257 1.01 -18.81 7.84
C MET A 257 1.76 -18.04 8.92
N TRP A 258 2.64 -17.11 8.53
CA TRP A 258 3.51 -16.46 9.51
C TRP A 258 2.75 -15.58 10.51
N TYR A 259 1.77 -14.79 10.05
CA TYR A 259 1.10 -13.88 10.97
C TYR A 259 -0.38 -14.26 11.09
N LEU A 260 -0.70 -15.05 12.10
CA LEU A 260 -2.07 -15.22 12.54
C LEU A 260 -2.52 -13.97 13.28
N ALA A 261 -3.74 -13.54 13.01
CA ALA A 261 -4.33 -12.34 13.60
C ALA A 261 -5.68 -12.69 14.25
N TRP A 262 -5.90 -12.20 15.44
CA TRP A 262 -7.12 -12.43 16.23
C TRP A 262 -7.99 -11.19 16.25
N ALA A 263 -9.28 -11.35 15.98
CA ALA A 263 -10.27 -10.31 16.21
C ALA A 263 -10.28 -9.95 17.70
N CYS A 264 -10.08 -8.68 18.00
CA CYS A 264 -10.07 -8.23 19.39
C CYS A 264 -10.49 -6.76 19.48
N ASN A 265 -11.17 -6.40 20.56
CA ASN A 265 -11.64 -5.03 20.77
C ASN A 265 -10.59 -4.09 21.38
N SER A 266 -9.46 -4.63 21.86
CA SER A 266 -8.29 -3.84 22.28
C SER A 266 -7.01 -4.67 22.26
N TYR A 267 -5.87 -3.96 22.14
CA TYR A 267 -4.55 -4.58 22.22
C TYR A 267 -4.30 -5.23 23.59
N GLU A 268 -4.76 -4.60 24.66
CA GLU A 268 -4.60 -5.11 26.02
C GLU A 268 -5.27 -6.48 26.16
N ASN A 269 -6.49 -6.63 25.65
CA ASN A 269 -7.20 -7.91 25.66
C ASN A 269 -6.50 -8.97 24.78
N PHE A 270 -5.96 -8.58 23.64
CA PHE A 270 -5.15 -9.46 22.78
C PHE A 270 -3.89 -9.94 23.52
N ARG A 271 -3.10 -9.02 24.06
CA ARG A 271 -1.87 -9.32 24.83
C ARG A 271 -2.14 -10.23 26.01
N ASP A 272 -3.24 -10.02 26.72
CA ASP A 272 -3.64 -10.78 27.90
C ASP A 272 -4.31 -12.12 27.54
N GLY A 273 -4.36 -12.52 26.25
CA GLY A 273 -4.92 -13.78 25.79
C GLY A 273 -6.45 -13.88 25.83
N LYS A 274 -7.15 -12.77 26.16
CA LYS A 274 -8.62 -12.75 26.31
C LYS A 274 -9.37 -12.93 25.00
N CYS A 275 -8.68 -12.85 23.87
CA CYS A 275 -9.26 -12.99 22.52
C CYS A 275 -8.98 -14.35 21.87
N ALA A 276 -8.42 -15.33 22.61
CA ALA A 276 -8.04 -16.62 22.07
C ALA A 276 -9.19 -17.43 21.44
N GLY A 277 -10.43 -17.21 21.88
CA GLY A 277 -11.64 -17.83 21.32
C GLY A 277 -12.31 -17.06 20.20
N ASN A 278 -11.77 -15.90 19.80
CA ASN A 278 -12.35 -15.06 18.78
C ASN A 278 -11.95 -15.53 17.36
N GLN A 279 -12.54 -14.88 16.34
CA GLN A 279 -12.17 -15.14 14.95
C GLN A 279 -10.67 -14.94 14.72
N VAL A 280 -10.08 -15.88 13.99
CA VAL A 280 -8.68 -15.84 13.56
C VAL A 280 -8.63 -15.76 12.04
N THR A 281 -7.73 -14.95 11.51
CA THR A 281 -7.44 -14.89 10.08
C THR A 281 -5.93 -14.81 9.84
N ILE A 282 -5.51 -14.98 8.59
CA ILE A 282 -4.12 -14.83 8.17
C ILE A 282 -3.91 -13.36 7.78
N ALA A 283 -2.93 -12.70 8.40
CA ALA A 283 -2.47 -11.39 7.96
C ALA A 283 -1.40 -11.55 6.88
N GLY A 284 -1.41 -10.68 5.86
CA GLY A 284 -0.44 -10.65 4.77
C GLY A 284 -1.03 -11.00 3.40
N TYR A 285 -0.15 -11.30 2.47
CA TYR A 285 -0.51 -11.55 1.05
C TYR A 285 -1.60 -12.63 0.89
N TRP A 286 -1.57 -13.66 1.74
CA TRP A 286 -2.49 -14.79 1.70
C TRP A 286 -3.75 -14.62 2.56
N ASN A 287 -4.03 -13.39 3.05
CA ASN A 287 -5.30 -13.13 3.72
C ASN A 287 -6.46 -13.55 2.80
N PRO A 288 -7.41 -14.37 3.27
CA PRO A 288 -8.51 -14.86 2.44
C PRO A 288 -9.51 -13.77 2.01
N GLY A 289 -9.47 -12.58 2.64
CA GLY A 289 -10.34 -11.45 2.29
C GLY A 289 -11.80 -11.63 2.71
N ASN A 290 -12.05 -12.37 3.79
CA ASN A 290 -13.39 -12.67 4.33
C ASN A 290 -13.58 -12.24 5.79
N ALA A 291 -12.54 -11.69 6.42
CA ALA A 291 -12.61 -11.11 7.75
C ALA A 291 -12.97 -9.62 7.68
N THR A 292 -13.64 -9.10 8.71
CA THR A 292 -13.96 -7.68 8.84
C THR A 292 -13.73 -7.22 10.27
N GLY A 293 -13.30 -5.96 10.44
CA GLY A 293 -13.06 -5.34 11.74
C GLY A 293 -11.58 -5.26 12.12
N VAL A 294 -11.32 -5.16 13.40
CA VAL A 294 -9.97 -4.96 13.96
C VAL A 294 -9.37 -6.27 14.40
N PHE A 295 -8.16 -6.52 13.93
CA PHE A 295 -7.36 -7.71 14.25
C PHE A 295 -5.98 -7.32 14.77
N TYR A 296 -5.43 -8.12 15.66
CA TYR A 296 -4.09 -7.96 16.21
C TYR A 296 -3.24 -9.17 15.85
N ALA A 297 -2.00 -8.92 15.45
CA ALA A 297 -1.01 -9.95 15.15
C ALA A 297 0.34 -9.63 15.79
N SER A 298 1.10 -10.66 16.14
CA SER A 298 2.49 -10.54 16.58
C SER A 298 3.43 -11.03 15.48
N THR A 299 4.59 -10.37 15.37
CA THR A 299 5.71 -10.82 14.51
C THR A 299 6.82 -11.47 15.33
N GLU A 300 6.63 -11.65 16.65
CA GLU A 300 7.60 -12.31 17.51
C GLU A 300 7.79 -13.78 17.09
N GLY A 301 9.05 -14.22 17.06
CA GLY A 301 9.43 -15.57 16.63
C GLY A 301 9.63 -15.74 15.12
N TYR A 302 9.34 -14.73 14.32
CA TYR A 302 9.57 -14.71 12.87
C TYR A 302 10.74 -13.75 12.58
N GLY A 303 11.85 -14.26 12.09
CA GLY A 303 13.12 -13.52 11.91
C GLY A 303 13.09 -12.46 10.79
N VAL A 304 12.23 -11.43 10.92
CA VAL A 304 12.07 -10.34 9.93
C VAL A 304 12.52 -9.01 10.48
#